data_b5d99a1520edcf0a84ee98f1a12d4137
#
_entry.id   b5d99a1520edcf0a84ee98f1a12d4137
#
_cell.length_a   1.000
_cell.length_b   1.000
_cell.length_c   1.000
_cell.angle_alpha   90.00
_cell.angle_beta   90.00
_cell.angle_gamma   90.00
#
_symmetry.space_group_name_H-M   'P 1'
#
loop_
_entity.id
_entity.type
_entity.pdbx_description
1 polymer ?
#
loop_
_entity_poly.entity_id
_entity_poly.type
_entity_poly.pdbx_seq_one_letter_code
_entity_poly.pdbx_strand_id
1 'polypeptide(L)'
;MIRLYELHKCPEKYVGDIEVSGWIKTARESKNVGFIELGDGSAFRSVQVVYEHGEIPESVSKFFATGTAITVKGVLELTPEAKQSFEIKANEVIIEGECPNDYPLQKKRHSMEYLRTILHLRPRTNTFQAVFRVRSVVAQAIHRFFDERGFVYVHTPIFTGSDCEGAGEMFRVTTLDMDNPPRTEDGKVDFSKDFFGKPCNLTVSGQLHGEAFALAFRDIYTFGPTFRAENSNTARHAAEFWQIEPEMAFCDLNGYMDTAEAMIKYIIKTVLERCPDEMEFFNRFMDSTLLERLNHVVNSDFVRCSYTKAVELLQASGKQFQYPVFWGCDLQTEHERYICEEVYHCPVFLTDYPAEIKSFYMRLNDDGKTVAAADLLVPGVGELSLIHISE
;
A
#
# COMPACT_ATOMS: atom_id res chain seq x y z
N MET A 1 -16.91 22.78 14.05
CA MET A 1 -16.91 22.71 12.57
C MET A 1 -17.15 21.26 12.18
N ILE A 2 -18.16 21.01 11.38
CA ILE A 2 -18.61 19.68 10.96
C ILE A 2 -17.69 19.20 9.83
N ARG A 3 -17.28 17.92 9.85
CA ARG A 3 -16.48 17.33 8.77
C ARG A 3 -17.39 16.70 7.72
N LEU A 4 -17.01 16.77 6.46
CA LEU A 4 -17.78 16.16 5.36
C LEU A 4 -17.94 14.63 5.54
N TYR A 5 -16.98 13.96 6.17
CA TYR A 5 -17.11 12.55 6.56
C TYR A 5 -18.36 12.28 7.42
N GLU A 6 -18.67 13.16 8.37
CA GLU A 6 -19.83 13.02 9.24
C GLU A 6 -21.14 13.18 8.46
N LEU A 7 -21.17 14.12 7.49
CA LEU A 7 -22.31 14.33 6.60
C LEU A 7 -22.58 13.10 5.72
N HIS A 8 -21.52 12.51 5.13
CA HIS A 8 -21.68 11.30 4.32
C HIS A 8 -22.13 10.09 5.12
N LYS A 9 -21.77 10.03 6.41
CA LYS A 9 -22.13 8.92 7.29
C LYS A 9 -23.59 8.94 7.74
N CYS A 10 -24.12 10.12 8.06
CA CYS A 10 -25.46 10.30 8.60
C CYS A 10 -26.02 11.69 8.20
N PRO A 11 -26.34 11.93 6.93
CA PRO A 11 -26.79 13.25 6.47
C PRO A 11 -28.06 13.73 7.15
N GLU A 12 -28.96 12.79 7.55
CA GLU A 12 -30.24 13.08 8.20
C GLU A 12 -30.11 13.83 9.52
N LYS A 13 -28.95 13.68 10.20
CA LYS A 13 -28.66 14.36 11.46
C LYS A 13 -28.32 15.85 11.29
N TYR A 14 -27.99 16.24 10.06
CA TYR A 14 -27.46 17.58 9.75
C TYR A 14 -28.38 18.37 8.83
N VAL A 15 -29.60 17.88 8.58
CA VAL A 15 -30.62 18.62 7.81
C VAL A 15 -30.92 19.95 8.47
N GLY A 16 -30.90 21.04 7.70
CA GLY A 16 -31.07 22.40 8.17
C GLY A 16 -29.76 23.21 8.13
N ASP A 17 -29.67 24.22 8.97
CA ASP A 17 -28.54 25.17 8.98
C ASP A 17 -27.22 24.47 9.27
N ILE A 18 -26.23 24.74 8.44
CA ILE A 18 -24.92 24.08 8.51
C ILE A 18 -23.81 25.07 8.12
N GLU A 19 -22.63 24.87 8.73
CA GLU A 19 -21.39 25.53 8.38
C GLU A 19 -20.30 24.49 8.13
N VAL A 20 -19.69 24.54 6.95
CA VAL A 20 -18.62 23.64 6.52
C VAL A 20 -17.51 24.40 5.82
N SER A 21 -16.27 23.95 6.00
CA SER A 21 -15.10 24.54 5.33
C SER A 21 -14.36 23.47 4.53
N GLY A 22 -13.72 23.90 3.45
CA GLY A 22 -12.96 22.99 2.59
C GLY A 22 -12.34 23.72 1.40
N TRP A 23 -11.85 22.92 0.47
CA TRP A 23 -11.25 23.40 -0.78
C TRP A 23 -12.17 23.12 -1.95
N ILE A 24 -12.29 24.10 -2.84
CA ILE A 24 -13.01 23.94 -4.11
C ILE A 24 -12.27 22.93 -4.98
N LYS A 25 -12.89 21.82 -5.29
CA LYS A 25 -12.42 20.82 -6.27
C LYS A 25 -12.76 21.27 -7.69
N THR A 26 -14.02 21.66 -7.89
CA THR A 26 -14.50 22.26 -9.14
C THR A 26 -15.58 23.28 -8.84
N ALA A 27 -15.64 24.33 -9.64
CA ALA A 27 -16.78 25.25 -9.71
C ALA A 27 -17.31 25.28 -11.13
N ARG A 28 -18.62 25.44 -11.28
CA ARG A 28 -19.30 25.57 -12.55
C ARG A 28 -20.53 26.46 -12.41
N GLU A 29 -20.81 27.26 -13.40
CA GLU A 29 -21.98 28.09 -13.43
C GLU A 29 -22.97 27.57 -14.48
N SER A 30 -24.23 27.73 -14.21
CA SER A 30 -25.35 27.55 -15.11
C SER A 30 -26.11 28.89 -15.19
N LYS A 31 -27.18 28.97 -15.97
CA LYS A 31 -27.87 30.21 -16.24
C LYS A 31 -28.38 30.97 -15.00
N ASN A 32 -28.84 30.23 -13.98
CA ASN A 32 -29.46 30.79 -12.76
C ASN A 32 -28.78 30.37 -11.46
N VAL A 33 -27.99 29.28 -11.49
CA VAL A 33 -27.38 28.68 -10.30
C VAL A 33 -25.94 28.33 -10.56
N GLY A 34 -25.11 28.41 -9.50
CA GLY A 34 -23.77 27.91 -9.51
C GLY A 34 -23.62 26.66 -8.65
N PHE A 35 -22.62 25.85 -8.96
CA PHE A 35 -22.31 24.61 -8.27
C PHE A 35 -20.84 24.59 -7.88
N ILE A 36 -20.55 24.28 -6.63
CA ILE A 36 -19.21 24.05 -6.13
C ILE A 36 -19.13 22.61 -5.64
N GLU A 37 -18.11 21.90 -6.07
CA GLU A 37 -17.72 20.63 -5.49
C GLU A 37 -16.70 20.90 -4.40
N LEU A 38 -17.12 20.75 -3.12
CA LEU A 38 -16.33 21.06 -1.93
C LEU A 38 -15.76 19.77 -1.32
N GLY A 39 -14.47 19.77 -1.02
CA GLY A 39 -13.79 18.70 -0.30
C GLY A 39 -12.99 19.23 0.87
N ASP A 40 -13.16 18.67 2.05
CA ASP A 40 -12.39 19.03 3.26
C ASP A 40 -11.24 18.05 3.56
N GLY A 41 -11.09 17.01 2.74
CA GLY A 41 -10.11 15.96 2.96
C GLY A 41 -10.51 14.91 4.02
N SER A 42 -11.59 15.08 4.77
CA SER A 42 -12.05 14.09 5.75
C SER A 42 -12.76 12.90 5.11
N ALA A 43 -13.40 13.10 3.94
CA ALA A 43 -14.01 12.07 3.10
C ALA A 43 -13.34 12.00 1.72
N PHE A 44 -13.47 10.86 1.04
CA PHE A 44 -13.06 10.76 -0.37
C PHE A 44 -14.06 11.46 -1.29
N ARG A 45 -15.36 11.29 -1.02
CA ARG A 45 -16.42 12.00 -1.73
C ARG A 45 -16.43 13.47 -1.33
N SER A 46 -16.62 14.33 -2.35
CA SER A 46 -16.91 15.75 -2.17
C SER A 46 -18.39 15.96 -1.90
N VAL A 47 -18.76 17.16 -1.42
CA VAL A 47 -20.14 17.60 -1.28
C VAL A 47 -20.47 18.63 -2.35
N GLN A 48 -21.67 18.57 -2.92
CA GLN A 48 -22.18 19.60 -3.81
C GLN A 48 -22.75 20.76 -3.00
N VAL A 49 -22.21 21.92 -3.25
CA VAL A 49 -22.75 23.20 -2.77
C VAL A 49 -23.44 23.89 -3.95
N VAL A 50 -24.67 24.30 -3.75
CA VAL A 50 -25.49 25.02 -4.76
C VAL A 50 -25.73 26.44 -4.26
N TYR A 51 -25.60 27.42 -5.13
CA TYR A 51 -25.91 28.81 -4.84
C TYR A 51 -26.67 29.47 -6.01
N GLU A 52 -27.59 30.39 -5.69
CA GLU A 52 -28.29 31.16 -6.69
C GLU A 52 -27.47 32.42 -7.09
N HIS A 53 -27.55 32.78 -8.36
CA HIS A 53 -26.94 34.02 -8.84
C HIS A 53 -27.61 35.22 -8.15
N GLY A 54 -26.81 36.04 -7.49
CA GLY A 54 -27.27 37.21 -6.72
C GLY A 54 -27.30 37.02 -5.21
N GLU A 55 -27.35 35.77 -4.70
CA GLU A 55 -27.18 35.51 -3.26
C GLU A 55 -25.70 35.61 -2.86
N ILE A 56 -24.82 35.10 -3.70
CA ILE A 56 -23.38 35.24 -3.50
C ILE A 56 -22.86 36.41 -4.34
N PRO A 57 -22.27 37.45 -3.73
CA PRO A 57 -21.73 38.60 -4.44
C PRO A 57 -20.66 38.20 -5.48
N GLU A 58 -20.66 38.88 -6.63
CA GLU A 58 -19.63 38.63 -7.67
C GLU A 58 -18.21 38.92 -7.14
N SER A 59 -18.08 39.82 -6.18
CA SER A 59 -16.80 40.07 -5.47
C SER A 59 -16.24 38.85 -4.76
N VAL A 60 -17.09 37.86 -4.43
CA VAL A 60 -16.74 36.58 -3.81
C VAL A 60 -16.62 35.48 -4.87
N SER A 61 -17.63 35.34 -5.74
CA SER A 61 -17.70 34.23 -6.72
C SER A 61 -16.57 34.27 -7.76
N LYS A 62 -16.00 35.45 -8.06
CA LYS A 62 -14.81 35.59 -8.91
C LYS A 62 -13.59 34.80 -8.44
N PHE A 63 -13.54 34.40 -7.15
CA PHE A 63 -12.46 33.60 -6.57
C PHE A 63 -12.76 32.09 -6.58
N PHE A 64 -13.90 31.65 -7.13
CA PHE A 64 -14.26 30.24 -7.16
C PHE A 64 -13.42 29.44 -8.16
N ALA A 65 -12.16 29.24 -7.81
CA ALA A 65 -11.20 28.46 -8.57
C ALA A 65 -10.84 27.16 -7.84
N THR A 66 -10.38 26.15 -8.59
CA THR A 66 -9.86 24.91 -8.02
C THR A 66 -8.74 25.21 -7.04
N GLY A 67 -8.87 24.74 -5.80
CA GLY A 67 -7.89 24.93 -4.74
C GLY A 67 -8.18 26.10 -3.80
N THR A 68 -9.12 26.99 -4.13
CA THR A 68 -9.55 28.05 -3.21
C THR A 68 -10.15 27.44 -1.95
N ALA A 69 -9.74 27.92 -0.79
CA ALA A 69 -10.29 27.53 0.50
C ALA A 69 -11.49 28.41 0.84
N ILE A 70 -12.60 27.79 1.20
CA ILE A 70 -13.85 28.49 1.52
C ILE A 70 -14.52 27.93 2.77
N THR A 71 -15.29 28.78 3.45
CA THR A 71 -16.31 28.40 4.41
C THR A 71 -17.68 28.68 3.83
N VAL A 72 -18.56 27.70 3.85
CA VAL A 72 -19.94 27.78 3.35
C VAL A 72 -20.88 27.72 4.54
N LYS A 73 -21.77 28.70 4.64
CA LYS A 73 -22.94 28.68 5.52
C LYS A 73 -24.18 28.51 4.66
N GLY A 74 -25.06 27.60 5.01
CA GLY A 74 -26.24 27.30 4.21
C GLY A 74 -27.11 26.25 4.85
N VAL A 75 -27.98 25.64 4.04
CA VAL A 75 -28.94 24.63 4.47
C VAL A 75 -28.58 23.29 3.81
N LEU A 76 -28.40 22.24 4.60
CA LEU A 76 -28.29 20.88 4.07
C LEU A 76 -29.70 20.35 3.78
N GLU A 77 -29.90 19.95 2.55
CA GLU A 77 -31.14 19.30 2.08
C GLU A 77 -30.84 17.91 1.56
N LEU A 78 -31.73 16.95 1.91
CA LEU A 78 -31.66 15.59 1.36
C LEU A 78 -32.20 15.59 -0.07
N THR A 79 -31.48 14.91 -0.96
CA THR A 79 -31.82 14.79 -2.39
C THR A 79 -31.82 13.31 -2.83
N PRO A 80 -32.77 12.49 -2.30
CA PRO A 80 -32.76 11.03 -2.49
C PRO A 80 -32.93 10.62 -3.96
N GLU A 81 -33.58 11.47 -4.78
CA GLU A 81 -33.77 11.22 -6.22
C GLU A 81 -32.60 11.69 -7.09
N ALA A 82 -31.61 12.38 -6.49
CA ALA A 82 -30.45 12.88 -7.23
C ALA A 82 -29.28 11.90 -7.16
N LYS A 83 -28.23 12.17 -7.92
CA LYS A 83 -26.99 11.36 -7.91
C LYS A 83 -26.31 11.33 -6.56
N GLN A 84 -26.34 12.43 -5.82
CA GLN A 84 -25.90 12.56 -4.44
C GLN A 84 -27.10 12.54 -3.49
N SER A 85 -26.93 11.98 -2.30
CA SER A 85 -28.03 11.84 -1.32
C SER A 85 -28.41 13.15 -0.61
N PHE A 86 -27.58 14.17 -0.70
CA PHE A 86 -27.80 15.51 -0.14
C PHE A 86 -26.99 16.56 -0.86
N GLU A 87 -27.35 17.82 -0.68
CA GLU A 87 -26.60 19.00 -1.13
C GLU A 87 -26.69 20.12 -0.09
N ILE A 88 -25.80 21.10 -0.18
CA ILE A 88 -25.81 22.29 0.67
C ILE A 88 -26.21 23.48 -0.18
N LYS A 89 -27.34 24.10 0.13
CA LYS A 89 -27.74 25.39 -0.44
C LYS A 89 -27.04 26.50 0.31
N ALA A 90 -26.10 27.19 -0.33
CA ALA A 90 -25.29 28.21 0.28
C ALA A 90 -26.05 29.53 0.39
N ASN A 91 -26.12 30.09 1.59
CA ASN A 91 -26.59 31.46 1.85
C ASN A 91 -25.43 32.45 1.91
N GLU A 92 -24.25 31.99 2.36
CA GLU A 92 -23.01 32.76 2.48
C GLU A 92 -21.81 31.90 2.12
N VAL A 93 -20.87 32.48 1.39
CA VAL A 93 -19.54 31.86 1.14
C VAL A 93 -18.46 32.86 1.53
N ILE A 94 -17.57 32.42 2.39
CA ILE A 94 -16.42 33.19 2.88
C ILE A 94 -15.16 32.63 2.22
N ILE A 95 -14.35 33.49 1.63
CA ILE A 95 -13.04 33.10 1.08
C ILE A 95 -12.03 33.10 2.23
N GLU A 96 -11.54 31.92 2.58
CA GLU A 96 -10.51 31.74 3.61
C GLU A 96 -9.09 31.85 3.03
N GLY A 97 -8.94 31.48 1.76
CA GLY A 97 -7.67 31.58 1.05
C GLY A 97 -7.84 31.44 -0.45
N GLU A 98 -7.31 32.40 -1.19
CA GLU A 98 -7.36 32.41 -2.64
C GLU A 98 -6.38 31.41 -3.24
N CYS A 99 -6.73 30.86 -4.39
CA CYS A 99 -5.83 30.01 -5.17
C CYS A 99 -5.44 30.74 -6.48
N PRO A 100 -4.15 30.85 -6.79
CA PRO A 100 -3.69 31.54 -7.99
C PRO A 100 -4.10 30.78 -9.27
N ASN A 101 -4.25 31.53 -10.37
CA ASN A 101 -4.69 30.96 -11.65
C ASN A 101 -3.69 29.98 -12.29
N ASP A 102 -2.42 30.04 -11.88
CA ASP A 102 -1.35 29.14 -12.33
C ASP A 102 -1.20 27.88 -11.46
N TYR A 103 -2.17 27.64 -10.56
CA TYR A 103 -2.18 26.42 -9.73
C TYR A 103 -2.07 25.16 -10.59
N PRO A 104 -1.06 24.29 -10.34
CA PRO A 104 -0.73 23.19 -11.26
C PRO A 104 -1.81 22.12 -11.41
N LEU A 105 -2.62 21.89 -10.35
CA LEU A 105 -3.67 20.87 -10.36
C LEU A 105 -5.01 21.44 -10.88
N GLN A 106 -5.04 21.76 -12.16
CA GLN A 106 -6.25 22.19 -12.84
C GLN A 106 -7.21 21.02 -13.10
N LYS A 107 -8.47 21.30 -13.46
CA LYS A 107 -9.51 20.34 -13.81
C LYS A 107 -9.16 19.58 -15.11
N LYS A 108 -8.19 18.68 -15.04
CA LYS A 108 -7.77 17.78 -16.13
C LYS A 108 -7.16 16.51 -15.53
N ARG A 109 -7.09 15.46 -16.35
CA ARG A 109 -6.35 14.25 -15.95
C ARG A 109 -4.84 14.56 -15.96
N HIS A 110 -4.18 14.25 -14.86
CA HIS A 110 -2.73 14.36 -14.73
C HIS A 110 -2.10 12.96 -14.84
N SER A 111 -0.99 12.84 -15.59
CA SER A 111 -0.24 11.59 -15.66
C SER A 111 0.55 11.36 -14.39
N MET A 112 0.91 10.09 -14.13
CA MET A 112 1.71 9.74 -12.95
C MET A 112 3.12 10.35 -13.03
N GLU A 113 3.69 10.46 -14.23
CA GLU A 113 4.97 11.12 -14.49
C GLU A 113 4.93 12.59 -14.08
N TYR A 114 3.88 13.30 -14.51
CA TYR A 114 3.69 14.70 -14.10
C TYR A 114 3.54 14.83 -12.59
N LEU A 115 2.73 13.98 -11.96
CA LEU A 115 2.53 14.03 -10.51
C LEU A 115 3.79 13.73 -9.71
N ARG A 116 4.77 13.04 -10.29
CA ARG A 116 6.11 12.85 -9.69
C ARG A 116 6.93 14.13 -9.68
N THR A 117 6.68 15.07 -10.57
CA THR A 117 7.38 16.38 -10.59
C THR A 117 6.83 17.37 -9.56
N ILE A 118 5.63 17.14 -9.01
CA ILE A 118 4.94 17.99 -8.04
C ILE A 118 4.54 17.22 -6.78
N LEU A 119 5.50 16.55 -6.16
CA LEU A 119 5.28 15.63 -5.04
C LEU A 119 4.48 16.24 -3.88
N HIS A 120 4.70 17.52 -3.57
CA HIS A 120 4.02 18.27 -2.51
C HIS A 120 2.55 18.57 -2.80
N LEU A 121 2.12 18.51 -4.07
CA LEU A 121 0.73 18.76 -4.48
C LEU A 121 -0.03 17.46 -4.80
N ARG A 122 0.65 16.41 -5.23
CA ARG A 122 0.00 15.16 -5.67
C ARG A 122 -0.99 14.55 -4.66
N PRO A 123 -0.82 14.67 -3.32
CA PRO A 123 -1.81 14.16 -2.36
C PRO A 123 -3.18 14.81 -2.47
N ARG A 124 -3.29 15.97 -3.13
CA ARG A 124 -4.56 16.68 -3.35
C ARG A 124 -5.37 16.09 -4.51
N THR A 125 -4.78 15.22 -5.33
CA THR A 125 -5.49 14.54 -6.44
C THR A 125 -6.32 13.38 -5.92
N ASN A 126 -7.43 13.05 -6.59
CA ASN A 126 -8.28 11.92 -6.21
C ASN A 126 -7.50 10.59 -6.20
N THR A 127 -6.60 10.37 -7.17
CA THR A 127 -5.76 9.17 -7.24
C THR A 127 -4.94 8.99 -5.96
N PHE A 128 -4.21 10.01 -5.53
CA PHE A 128 -3.37 9.89 -4.34
C PHE A 128 -4.16 9.99 -3.03
N GLN A 129 -5.29 10.69 -3.01
CA GLN A 129 -6.21 10.64 -1.87
C GLN A 129 -6.72 9.20 -1.67
N ALA A 130 -7.15 8.52 -2.73
CA ALA A 130 -7.57 7.13 -2.65
C ALA A 130 -6.41 6.22 -2.21
N VAL A 131 -5.23 6.33 -2.82
CA VAL A 131 -4.04 5.52 -2.45
C VAL A 131 -3.70 5.67 -0.98
N PHE A 132 -3.58 6.89 -0.46
CA PHE A 132 -3.15 7.09 0.93
C PHE A 132 -4.24 6.74 1.95
N ARG A 133 -5.53 6.86 1.59
CA ARG A 133 -6.63 6.38 2.44
C ARG A 133 -6.64 4.88 2.55
N VAL A 134 -6.57 4.16 1.43
CA VAL A 134 -6.48 2.70 1.41
C VAL A 134 -5.23 2.24 2.16
N ARG A 135 -4.07 2.85 1.91
CA ARG A 135 -2.82 2.53 2.62
C ARG A 135 -2.95 2.71 4.14
N SER A 136 -3.63 3.77 4.60
CA SER A 136 -3.88 4.00 6.03
C SER A 136 -4.77 2.91 6.63
N VAL A 137 -5.83 2.51 5.93
CA VAL A 137 -6.73 1.43 6.37
C VAL A 137 -6.02 0.08 6.39
N VAL A 138 -5.20 -0.22 5.38
CA VAL A 138 -4.37 -1.43 5.32
C VAL A 138 -3.43 -1.51 6.52
N ALA A 139 -2.69 -0.44 6.83
CA ALA A 139 -1.78 -0.43 7.97
C ALA A 139 -2.49 -0.71 9.30
N GLN A 140 -3.66 -0.10 9.51
CA GLN A 140 -4.49 -0.36 10.70
C GLN A 140 -5.04 -1.80 10.72
N ALA A 141 -5.41 -2.35 9.56
CA ALA A 141 -5.90 -3.72 9.45
C ALA A 141 -4.81 -4.74 9.79
N ILE A 142 -3.57 -4.51 9.34
CA ILE A 142 -2.42 -5.34 9.69
C ILE A 142 -2.22 -5.37 11.21
N HIS A 143 -2.11 -4.20 11.85
CA HIS A 143 -1.94 -4.13 13.30
C HIS A 143 -3.08 -4.83 14.03
N ARG A 144 -4.33 -4.60 13.64
CA ARG A 144 -5.49 -5.24 14.27
C ARG A 144 -5.49 -6.75 14.08
N PHE A 145 -5.16 -7.25 12.88
CA PHE A 145 -5.10 -8.67 12.59
C PHE A 145 -4.18 -9.42 13.55
N PHE A 146 -2.99 -8.89 13.78
CA PHE A 146 -1.99 -9.49 14.67
C PHE A 146 -2.32 -9.28 16.15
N ASP A 147 -2.77 -8.09 16.55
CA ASP A 147 -3.18 -7.77 17.93
C ASP A 147 -4.31 -8.69 18.40
N GLU A 148 -5.36 -8.88 17.60
CA GLU A 148 -6.48 -9.78 17.91
C GLU A 148 -6.08 -11.27 18.03
N ARG A 149 -4.89 -11.64 17.55
CA ARG A 149 -4.30 -12.98 17.64
C ARG A 149 -3.22 -13.11 18.73
N GLY A 150 -2.99 -12.04 19.48
CA GLY A 150 -2.04 -12.02 20.59
C GLY A 150 -0.57 -11.89 20.19
N PHE A 151 -0.30 -11.49 18.95
CA PHE A 151 1.07 -11.18 18.52
C PHE A 151 1.57 -9.88 19.14
N VAL A 152 2.85 -9.85 19.48
CA VAL A 152 3.52 -8.65 19.99
C VAL A 152 4.14 -7.88 18.81
N TYR A 153 3.74 -6.61 18.64
CA TYR A 153 4.40 -5.72 17.68
C TYR A 153 5.79 -5.33 18.17
N VAL A 154 6.80 -5.56 17.35
CA VAL A 154 8.20 -5.24 17.69
C VAL A 154 8.74 -4.21 16.69
N HIS A 155 9.30 -3.12 17.20
CA HIS A 155 10.08 -2.18 16.41
C HIS A 155 11.55 -2.61 16.43
N THR A 156 12.01 -3.17 15.31
CA THR A 156 13.41 -3.56 15.12
C THR A 156 14.25 -2.36 14.64
N PRO A 157 15.55 -2.30 14.96
CA PRO A 157 16.41 -1.19 14.54
C PRO A 157 16.49 -1.04 13.02
N ILE A 158 16.36 0.20 12.56
CA ILE A 158 16.55 0.56 11.14
C ILE A 158 18.04 0.67 10.82
N PHE A 159 18.83 1.19 11.75
CA PHE A 159 20.30 1.22 11.66
C PHE A 159 20.87 -0.12 12.11
N THR A 160 21.63 -0.75 11.25
CA THR A 160 22.20 -2.08 11.54
C THR A 160 23.64 -2.21 11.04
N GLY A 161 24.42 -3.02 11.74
CA GLY A 161 25.74 -3.47 11.29
C GLY A 161 25.67 -4.85 10.62
N SER A 162 24.49 -5.46 10.53
CA SER A 162 24.29 -6.84 10.03
C SER A 162 23.54 -6.80 8.69
N ASP A 163 23.99 -7.61 7.74
CA ASP A 163 23.25 -7.96 6.54
C ASP A 163 22.37 -9.19 6.85
N CYS A 164 21.07 -9.01 6.87
CA CYS A 164 20.13 -10.04 7.28
C CYS A 164 20.12 -11.26 6.35
N GLU A 165 20.21 -11.04 5.05
CA GLU A 165 20.02 -12.08 4.03
C GLU A 165 21.35 -12.52 3.39
N GLY A 166 22.46 -11.82 3.69
CA GLY A 166 23.78 -12.12 3.13
C GLY A 166 23.94 -11.78 1.65
N ALA A 167 22.93 -11.14 1.04
CA ALA A 167 22.88 -10.87 -0.40
C ALA A 167 22.45 -9.44 -0.73
N GLY A 168 22.05 -8.64 0.26
CA GLY A 168 21.47 -7.34 0.02
C GLY A 168 22.53 -6.27 -0.22
N GLU A 169 22.42 -5.51 -1.31
CA GLU A 169 23.10 -4.24 -1.42
C GLU A 169 22.47 -3.26 -0.43
N MET A 170 23.24 -2.90 0.62
CA MET A 170 22.76 -2.05 1.70
C MET A 170 23.16 -0.60 1.49
N PHE A 171 22.23 0.31 1.75
CA PHE A 171 22.57 1.74 1.86
C PHE A 171 23.46 1.97 3.09
N ARG A 172 24.63 2.59 2.88
CA ARG A 172 25.55 2.98 3.95
C ARG A 172 25.06 4.25 4.63
N VAL A 173 25.07 4.24 5.97
CA VAL A 173 24.82 5.44 6.79
C VAL A 173 26.10 5.85 7.46
N THR A 174 26.48 7.12 7.30
CA THR A 174 27.71 7.68 7.87
C THR A 174 27.56 9.16 8.17
N THR A 175 28.26 9.64 9.18
CA THR A 175 28.43 11.07 9.50
C THR A 175 29.79 11.60 9.10
N LEU A 176 30.64 10.75 8.51
CA LEU A 176 31.95 11.16 8.00
C LEU A 176 31.80 12.09 6.79
N ASP A 177 32.74 13.01 6.66
CA ASP A 177 32.86 13.82 5.46
C ASP A 177 33.23 12.93 4.27
N MET A 178 32.36 12.87 3.29
CA MET A 178 32.52 12.02 2.10
C MET A 178 33.61 12.54 1.15
N ASP A 179 33.89 13.83 1.18
CA ASP A 179 34.95 14.43 0.33
C ASP A 179 36.32 14.17 0.92
N ASN A 180 36.45 14.10 2.25
CA ASN A 180 37.74 13.87 2.94
C ASN A 180 37.52 12.95 4.17
N PRO A 181 37.16 11.67 3.99
CA PRO A 181 36.97 10.78 5.10
C PRO A 181 38.28 10.42 5.80
N PRO A 182 38.30 10.28 7.14
CA PRO A 182 39.43 9.76 7.86
C PRO A 182 39.81 8.38 7.34
N ARG A 183 41.13 8.09 7.27
CA ARG A 183 41.65 6.83 6.74
C ARG A 183 42.57 6.13 7.74
N THR A 184 42.51 4.83 7.67
CA THR A 184 43.43 3.92 8.37
C THR A 184 44.82 3.92 7.68
N GLU A 185 45.83 3.32 8.32
CA GLU A 185 47.19 3.22 7.75
C GLU A 185 47.22 2.46 6.41
N ASP A 186 46.29 1.53 6.17
CA ASP A 186 46.13 0.79 4.91
C ASP A 186 45.29 1.55 3.86
N GLY A 187 44.92 2.82 4.13
CA GLY A 187 44.22 3.70 3.20
C GLY A 187 42.72 3.53 3.11
N LYS A 188 42.12 2.59 3.89
CA LYS A 188 40.65 2.42 3.96
C LYS A 188 40.01 3.51 4.79
N VAL A 189 38.68 3.70 4.63
CA VAL A 189 37.91 4.61 5.48
C VAL A 189 37.95 4.12 6.94
N ASP A 190 38.34 5.00 7.85
CA ASP A 190 38.38 4.71 9.29
C ASP A 190 37.02 4.94 9.95
N PHE A 191 36.17 3.91 9.92
CA PHE A 191 34.85 3.93 10.56
C PHE A 191 34.90 3.99 12.10
N SER A 192 36.08 3.82 12.74
CA SER A 192 36.20 4.05 14.18
C SER A 192 35.97 5.50 14.57
N LYS A 193 36.04 6.43 13.60
CA LYS A 193 35.75 7.85 13.75
C LYS A 193 34.31 8.22 13.38
N ASP A 194 33.52 7.28 12.88
CA ASP A 194 32.12 7.50 12.57
C ASP A 194 31.23 7.43 13.84
N PHE A 195 29.97 7.84 13.73
CA PHE A 195 29.03 7.97 14.84
C PHE A 195 28.93 6.69 15.69
N PHE A 196 28.81 5.53 15.06
CA PHE A 196 28.71 4.23 15.76
C PHE A 196 30.07 3.56 16.02
N GLY A 197 31.20 4.16 15.63
CA GLY A 197 32.52 3.57 15.73
C GLY A 197 32.73 2.31 14.89
N LYS A 198 31.85 2.01 13.96
CA LYS A 198 31.85 0.87 13.04
C LYS A 198 30.97 1.16 11.82
N PRO A 199 31.13 0.39 10.72
CA PRO A 199 30.22 0.50 9.58
C PRO A 199 28.76 0.29 9.99
N CYS A 200 27.87 1.17 9.51
CA CYS A 200 26.45 1.12 9.74
C CYS A 200 25.67 1.25 8.43
N ASN A 201 24.56 0.53 8.32
CA ASN A 201 23.72 0.52 7.12
C ASN A 201 22.26 0.68 7.50
N LEU A 202 21.41 0.95 6.50
CA LEU A 202 19.96 0.80 6.63
C LEU A 202 19.59 -0.68 6.48
N THR A 203 18.64 -1.14 7.28
CA THR A 203 18.23 -2.55 7.31
C THR A 203 17.52 -2.97 6.01
N VAL A 204 17.75 -4.20 5.58
CA VAL A 204 17.04 -4.85 4.47
C VAL A 204 15.87 -5.73 4.93
N SER A 205 15.81 -6.03 6.24
CA SER A 205 14.77 -6.85 6.90
C SER A 205 14.87 -6.71 8.42
N GLY A 206 13.74 -6.85 9.09
CA GLY A 206 13.66 -6.94 10.56
C GLY A 206 13.86 -8.35 11.10
N GLN A 207 13.96 -9.37 10.25
CA GLN A 207 13.92 -10.79 10.60
C GLN A 207 14.91 -11.18 11.72
N LEU A 208 16.20 -10.94 11.56
CA LEU A 208 17.21 -11.38 12.54
C LEU A 208 16.99 -10.81 13.95
N HIS A 209 16.53 -9.56 14.02
CA HIS A 209 16.17 -8.97 15.30
C HIS A 209 14.83 -9.53 15.79
N GLY A 210 13.86 -9.76 14.89
CA GLY A 210 12.55 -10.33 15.18
C GLY A 210 12.65 -11.72 15.79
N GLU A 211 13.49 -12.61 15.26
CA GLU A 211 13.72 -13.95 15.79
C GLU A 211 14.16 -13.94 17.26
N ALA A 212 15.03 -13.00 17.64
CA ALA A 212 15.44 -12.85 19.04
C ALA A 212 14.26 -12.51 19.97
N PHE A 213 13.30 -11.73 19.49
CA PHE A 213 12.08 -11.42 20.23
C PHE A 213 11.08 -12.59 20.22
N ALA A 214 10.98 -13.35 19.13
CA ALA A 214 10.13 -14.54 19.05
C ALA A 214 10.54 -15.62 20.08
N LEU A 215 11.83 -15.74 20.39
CA LEU A 215 12.34 -16.62 21.45
C LEU A 215 11.90 -16.18 22.87
N ALA A 216 11.42 -14.94 23.03
CA ALA A 216 10.94 -14.42 24.30
C ALA A 216 9.42 -14.28 24.35
N PHE A 217 8.77 -13.91 23.24
CA PHE A 217 7.35 -13.58 23.17
C PHE A 217 6.52 -14.60 22.38
N ARG A 218 7.16 -15.60 21.76
CA ARG A 218 6.57 -16.64 20.93
C ARG A 218 6.08 -16.14 19.56
N ASP A 219 5.07 -15.28 19.54
CA ASP A 219 4.46 -14.78 18.31
C ASP A 219 4.63 -13.26 18.27
N ILE A 220 5.43 -12.79 17.33
CA ILE A 220 5.71 -11.37 17.12
C ILE A 220 5.49 -10.98 15.66
N TYR A 221 5.42 -9.70 15.38
CA TYR A 221 5.56 -9.21 14.02
C TYR A 221 6.29 -7.87 14.00
N THR A 222 7.03 -7.66 12.93
CA THR A 222 7.52 -6.34 12.55
C THR A 222 6.61 -5.77 11.46
N PHE A 223 6.46 -4.48 11.44
CA PHE A 223 5.85 -3.75 10.34
C PHE A 223 6.53 -2.40 10.26
N GLY A 224 7.51 -2.28 9.38
CA GLY A 224 8.38 -1.13 9.32
C GLY A 224 9.10 -0.96 7.98
N PRO A 225 9.79 0.18 7.81
CA PRO A 225 10.52 0.47 6.58
C PRO A 225 11.77 -0.42 6.47
N THR A 226 12.00 -0.92 5.26
CA THR A 226 13.19 -1.63 4.84
C THR A 226 13.78 -0.97 3.60
N PHE A 227 15.08 -1.16 3.37
CA PHE A 227 15.83 -0.43 2.37
C PHE A 227 16.74 -1.38 1.60
N ARG A 228 16.60 -1.43 0.28
CA ARG A 228 17.42 -2.25 -0.61
C ARG A 228 18.01 -1.40 -1.72
N ALA A 229 19.34 -1.45 -1.88
CA ALA A 229 20.10 -0.64 -2.81
C ALA A 229 20.32 -1.33 -4.17
N GLU A 230 19.70 -2.47 -4.39
CA GLU A 230 19.82 -3.24 -5.63
C GLU A 230 19.48 -2.41 -6.86
N ASN A 231 20.32 -2.48 -7.86
CA ASN A 231 20.10 -1.79 -9.13
C ASN A 231 19.06 -2.53 -9.97
N SER A 232 17.81 -2.53 -9.51
CA SER A 232 16.68 -3.15 -10.21
C SER A 232 15.70 -2.10 -10.70
N ASN A 233 15.42 -2.11 -12.00
CA ASN A 233 14.57 -1.11 -12.67
C ASN A 233 13.23 -1.71 -13.11
N THR A 234 12.53 -2.36 -12.19
CA THR A 234 11.21 -2.96 -12.45
C THR A 234 10.09 -2.18 -11.76
N ALA A 235 8.85 -2.43 -12.16
CA ALA A 235 7.67 -1.81 -11.55
C ALA A 235 7.41 -2.26 -10.09
N ARG A 236 8.08 -3.33 -9.62
CA ARG A 236 7.86 -3.94 -8.30
C ARG A 236 8.97 -3.65 -7.29
N HIS A 237 10.15 -3.19 -7.74
CA HIS A 237 11.27 -2.88 -6.85
C HIS A 237 11.24 -1.42 -6.45
N ALA A 238 11.29 -1.18 -5.15
CA ALA A 238 11.44 0.14 -4.55
C ALA A 238 12.63 0.11 -3.59
N ALA A 239 13.41 1.20 -3.57
CA ALA A 239 14.56 1.32 -2.67
C ALA A 239 14.15 1.45 -1.19
N GLU A 240 12.92 1.87 -0.93
CA GLU A 240 12.29 1.97 0.39
C GLU A 240 10.87 1.42 0.30
N PHE A 241 10.53 0.49 1.18
CA PHE A 241 9.19 -0.09 1.30
C PHE A 241 8.92 -0.55 2.73
N TRP A 242 7.65 -0.79 3.05
CA TRP A 242 7.27 -1.33 4.36
C TRP A 242 7.04 -2.83 4.23
N GLN A 243 7.68 -3.58 5.12
CA GLN A 243 7.61 -5.03 5.16
C GLN A 243 6.85 -5.51 6.40
N ILE A 244 6.03 -6.55 6.23
CA ILE A 244 5.31 -7.22 7.30
C ILE A 244 6.01 -8.56 7.50
N GLU A 245 6.57 -8.77 8.68
CA GLU A 245 7.39 -9.95 8.97
C GLU A 245 6.95 -10.55 10.31
N PRO A 246 5.95 -11.44 10.31
CA PRO A 246 5.58 -12.20 11.50
C PRO A 246 6.58 -13.33 11.75
N GLU A 247 6.94 -13.53 13.03
CA GLU A 247 7.79 -14.61 13.50
C GLU A 247 7.02 -15.40 14.55
N MET A 248 6.88 -16.72 14.34
CA MET A 248 6.07 -17.59 15.17
C MET A 248 6.89 -18.79 15.66
N ALA A 249 7.23 -18.84 16.95
CA ALA A 249 7.84 -20.01 17.54
C ALA A 249 6.84 -21.18 17.65
N PHE A 250 7.34 -22.42 17.51
CA PHE A 250 6.54 -23.64 17.55
C PHE A 250 5.45 -23.74 16.47
N CYS A 251 5.65 -23.06 15.35
CA CYS A 251 4.76 -23.08 14.20
C CYS A 251 5.41 -23.88 13.07
N ASP A 252 4.65 -24.75 12.44
CA ASP A 252 5.10 -25.44 11.23
C ASP A 252 4.73 -24.62 9.96
N LEU A 253 5.22 -25.08 8.81
CA LEU A 253 4.95 -24.40 7.53
C LEU A 253 3.44 -24.29 7.22
N ASN A 254 2.65 -25.30 7.62
CA ASN A 254 1.20 -25.27 7.41
C ASN A 254 0.52 -24.18 8.25
N GLY A 255 0.85 -24.09 9.53
CA GLY A 255 0.31 -23.06 10.41
C GLY A 255 0.69 -21.65 9.96
N TYR A 256 1.91 -21.51 9.41
CA TYR A 256 2.34 -20.23 8.86
C TYR A 256 1.56 -19.86 7.60
N MET A 257 1.37 -20.80 6.65
CA MET A 257 0.53 -20.57 5.47
C MET A 257 -0.91 -20.24 5.83
N ASP A 258 -1.51 -20.92 6.83
CA ASP A 258 -2.85 -20.60 7.33
C ASP A 258 -2.94 -19.17 7.86
N THR A 259 -1.93 -18.71 8.58
CA THR A 259 -1.85 -17.34 9.11
C THR A 259 -1.73 -16.32 7.97
N ALA A 260 -0.87 -16.58 6.98
CA ALA A 260 -0.70 -15.71 5.82
C ALA A 260 -1.99 -15.60 4.98
N GLU A 261 -2.67 -16.71 4.71
CA GLU A 261 -3.96 -16.73 4.02
C GLU A 261 -5.01 -15.92 4.79
N ALA A 262 -5.13 -16.17 6.09
CA ALA A 262 -6.08 -15.44 6.94
C ALA A 262 -5.80 -13.94 6.97
N MET A 263 -4.54 -13.53 7.04
CA MET A 263 -4.11 -12.13 7.03
C MET A 263 -4.52 -11.43 5.73
N ILE A 264 -4.23 -12.02 4.59
CA ILE A 264 -4.53 -11.43 3.29
C ILE A 264 -6.02 -11.27 3.09
N LYS A 265 -6.79 -12.32 3.39
CA LYS A 265 -8.26 -12.26 3.32
C LYS A 265 -8.84 -11.20 4.27
N TYR A 266 -8.30 -11.08 5.48
CA TYR A 266 -8.73 -10.07 6.46
C TYR A 266 -8.45 -8.64 5.98
N ILE A 267 -7.25 -8.38 5.46
CA ILE A 267 -6.86 -7.06 4.94
C ILE A 267 -7.77 -6.67 3.78
N ILE A 268 -7.96 -7.55 2.79
CA ILE A 268 -8.80 -7.27 1.62
C ILE A 268 -10.24 -6.99 2.03
N LYS A 269 -10.85 -7.83 2.89
CA LYS A 269 -12.20 -7.61 3.42
C LYS A 269 -12.32 -6.26 4.10
N THR A 270 -11.36 -5.92 4.97
CA THR A 270 -11.35 -4.64 5.69
C THR A 270 -11.29 -3.45 4.73
N VAL A 271 -10.50 -3.54 3.66
CA VAL A 271 -10.41 -2.48 2.64
C VAL A 271 -11.70 -2.35 1.86
N LEU A 272 -12.30 -3.46 1.41
CA LEU A 272 -13.56 -3.45 0.67
C LEU A 272 -14.71 -2.87 1.51
N GLU A 273 -14.72 -3.13 2.82
CA GLU A 273 -15.73 -2.61 3.75
C GLU A 273 -15.52 -1.12 4.11
N ARG A 274 -14.27 -0.72 4.34
CA ARG A 274 -13.96 0.63 4.87
C ARG A 274 -13.63 1.68 3.82
N CYS A 275 -13.27 1.24 2.60
CA CYS A 275 -12.87 2.11 1.49
C CYS A 275 -13.67 1.84 0.21
N PRO A 276 -15.02 1.70 0.26
CA PRO A 276 -15.79 1.33 -0.93
C PRO A 276 -15.68 2.36 -2.06
N ASP A 277 -15.65 3.64 -1.72
CA ASP A 277 -15.58 4.74 -2.69
C ASP A 277 -14.21 4.80 -3.40
N GLU A 278 -13.13 4.64 -2.64
CA GLU A 278 -11.77 4.57 -3.16
C GLU A 278 -11.59 3.34 -4.05
N MET A 279 -12.14 2.19 -3.65
CA MET A 279 -12.05 0.95 -4.42
C MET A 279 -12.88 1.02 -5.70
N GLU A 280 -14.08 1.62 -5.67
CA GLU A 280 -14.86 1.92 -6.87
C GLU A 280 -14.11 2.86 -7.82
N PHE A 281 -13.46 3.90 -7.27
CA PHE A 281 -12.63 4.80 -8.05
C PHE A 281 -11.49 4.06 -8.75
N PHE A 282 -10.76 3.20 -8.06
CA PHE A 282 -9.69 2.40 -8.67
C PHE A 282 -10.23 1.44 -9.73
N ASN A 283 -11.33 0.75 -9.43
CA ASN A 283 -11.95 -0.16 -10.38
C ASN A 283 -12.40 0.55 -11.66
N ARG A 284 -12.94 1.76 -11.54
CA ARG A 284 -13.43 2.53 -12.69
C ARG A 284 -12.32 3.18 -13.52
N PHE A 285 -11.26 3.68 -12.89
CA PHE A 285 -10.29 4.56 -13.55
C PHE A 285 -8.89 3.96 -13.70
N MET A 286 -8.56 2.90 -12.97
CA MET A 286 -7.24 2.30 -12.99
C MET A 286 -7.26 0.87 -13.52
N ASP A 287 -8.15 0.02 -13.01
CA ASP A 287 -8.24 -1.39 -13.39
C ASP A 287 -9.67 -1.91 -13.21
N SER A 288 -10.38 -2.08 -14.30
CA SER A 288 -11.81 -2.49 -14.30
C SER A 288 -12.06 -3.89 -13.75
N THR A 289 -11.03 -4.71 -13.54
CA THR A 289 -11.13 -6.07 -12.98
C THR A 289 -10.78 -6.14 -11.49
N LEU A 290 -10.39 -5.00 -10.89
CA LEU A 290 -9.86 -4.97 -9.52
C LEU A 290 -10.81 -5.57 -8.49
N LEU A 291 -12.06 -5.13 -8.46
CA LEU A 291 -13.03 -5.62 -7.47
C LEU A 291 -13.35 -7.10 -7.65
N GLU A 292 -13.44 -7.58 -8.89
CA GLU A 292 -13.64 -8.99 -9.19
C GLU A 292 -12.48 -9.84 -8.67
N ARG A 293 -11.23 -9.44 -8.95
CA ARG A 293 -10.03 -10.14 -8.48
C ARG A 293 -9.94 -10.16 -6.95
N LEU A 294 -10.17 -9.03 -6.29
CA LEU A 294 -10.11 -8.98 -4.82
C LEU A 294 -11.17 -9.87 -4.18
N ASN A 295 -12.41 -9.84 -4.69
CA ASN A 295 -13.47 -10.73 -4.21
C ASN A 295 -13.15 -12.20 -4.50
N HIS A 296 -12.53 -12.50 -5.63
CA HIS A 296 -12.08 -13.85 -5.95
C HIS A 296 -11.05 -14.35 -4.93
N VAL A 297 -10.00 -13.56 -4.64
CA VAL A 297 -8.99 -13.92 -3.63
C VAL A 297 -9.61 -14.17 -2.25
N VAL A 298 -10.53 -13.29 -1.83
CA VAL A 298 -11.20 -13.41 -0.52
C VAL A 298 -12.03 -14.71 -0.39
N ASN A 299 -12.69 -15.11 -1.47
CA ASN A 299 -13.63 -16.24 -1.47
C ASN A 299 -13.00 -17.57 -1.91
N SER A 300 -11.75 -17.56 -2.39
CA SER A 300 -11.03 -18.78 -2.76
C SER A 300 -10.32 -19.40 -1.58
N ASP A 301 -10.25 -20.72 -1.54
CA ASP A 301 -9.27 -21.42 -0.70
C ASP A 301 -7.92 -21.37 -1.41
N PHE A 302 -6.85 -21.09 -0.67
CA PHE A 302 -5.51 -21.04 -1.24
C PHE A 302 -4.97 -22.45 -1.41
N VAL A 303 -4.56 -22.79 -2.63
CA VAL A 303 -4.01 -24.11 -2.96
C VAL A 303 -2.58 -24.21 -2.44
N ARG A 304 -2.19 -25.40 -1.96
CA ARG A 304 -0.81 -25.74 -1.61
C ARG A 304 -0.28 -26.71 -2.66
N CYS A 305 0.75 -26.29 -3.36
CA CYS A 305 1.37 -27.03 -4.46
C CYS A 305 2.87 -27.14 -4.21
N SER A 306 3.43 -28.35 -4.19
CA SER A 306 4.88 -28.48 -4.08
C SER A 306 5.58 -27.99 -5.34
N TYR A 307 6.80 -27.49 -5.20
CA TYR A 307 7.65 -27.08 -6.32
C TYR A 307 7.81 -28.22 -7.36
N THR A 308 8.03 -29.45 -6.88
CA THR A 308 8.12 -30.62 -7.77
C THR A 308 6.86 -30.79 -8.61
N LYS A 309 5.68 -30.68 -7.98
CA LYS A 309 4.40 -30.75 -8.68
C LYS A 309 4.19 -29.60 -9.67
N ALA A 310 4.61 -28.41 -9.32
CA ALA A 310 4.56 -27.26 -10.22
C ALA A 310 5.44 -27.46 -11.46
N VAL A 311 6.66 -27.94 -11.31
CA VAL A 311 7.55 -28.27 -12.42
C VAL A 311 6.92 -29.33 -13.35
N GLU A 312 6.32 -30.40 -12.79
CA GLU A 312 5.59 -31.40 -13.57
C GLU A 312 4.45 -30.77 -14.39
N LEU A 313 3.64 -29.90 -13.77
CA LEU A 313 2.53 -29.23 -14.44
C LEU A 313 3.01 -28.30 -15.56
N LEU A 314 4.08 -27.55 -15.32
CA LEU A 314 4.70 -26.69 -16.33
C LEU A 314 5.23 -27.49 -17.52
N GLN A 315 5.94 -28.59 -17.27
CA GLN A 315 6.48 -29.46 -18.33
C GLN A 315 5.36 -30.16 -19.11
N ALA A 316 4.28 -30.56 -18.46
CA ALA A 316 3.13 -31.21 -19.07
C ALA A 316 2.21 -30.23 -19.85
N SER A 317 2.39 -28.94 -19.69
CA SER A 317 1.51 -27.91 -20.26
C SER A 317 1.51 -27.83 -21.78
N GLY A 318 2.58 -28.28 -22.41
CA GLY A 318 2.82 -28.08 -23.85
C GLY A 318 3.09 -26.63 -24.28
N LYS A 319 3.13 -25.69 -23.31
CA LYS A 319 3.37 -24.27 -23.53
C LYS A 319 4.87 -24.02 -23.72
N GLN A 320 5.22 -23.14 -24.63
CA GLN A 320 6.59 -22.67 -24.78
C GLN A 320 6.81 -21.46 -23.87
N PHE A 321 7.60 -21.65 -22.84
CA PHE A 321 8.03 -20.59 -21.94
C PHE A 321 9.32 -19.93 -22.48
N GLN A 322 9.54 -18.68 -22.12
CA GLN A 322 10.77 -17.96 -22.47
C GLN A 322 11.98 -18.58 -21.77
N TYR A 323 11.78 -19.02 -20.52
CA TYR A 323 12.80 -19.65 -19.70
C TYR A 323 12.56 -21.16 -19.60
N PRO A 324 13.61 -22.01 -19.68
CA PRO A 324 13.45 -23.44 -19.62
C PRO A 324 13.00 -23.93 -18.24
N VAL A 325 12.12 -24.94 -18.23
CA VAL A 325 11.57 -25.54 -17.01
C VAL A 325 12.21 -26.89 -16.76
N PHE A 326 12.94 -27.01 -15.66
CA PHE A 326 13.51 -28.26 -15.15
C PHE A 326 13.55 -28.23 -13.62
N TRP A 327 13.63 -29.38 -12.98
CA TRP A 327 13.73 -29.44 -11.52
C TRP A 327 15.04 -28.81 -11.05
N GLY A 328 14.95 -27.86 -10.12
CA GLY A 328 16.09 -27.07 -9.62
C GLY A 328 16.26 -25.72 -10.33
N CYS A 329 15.43 -25.38 -11.33
CA CYS A 329 15.45 -24.04 -11.90
C CYS A 329 14.74 -23.02 -10.99
N ASP A 330 15.20 -21.79 -11.03
CA ASP A 330 14.48 -20.67 -10.43
C ASP A 330 13.25 -20.33 -11.30
N LEU A 331 12.04 -20.44 -10.71
CA LEU A 331 10.79 -20.19 -11.43
C LEU A 331 10.64 -18.69 -11.67
N GLN A 332 10.37 -18.36 -12.93
CA GLN A 332 10.18 -16.98 -13.36
C GLN A 332 8.70 -16.58 -13.33
N THR A 333 8.41 -15.30 -13.33
CA THR A 333 7.03 -14.75 -13.28
C THR A 333 6.08 -15.41 -14.29
N GLU A 334 6.54 -15.82 -15.46
CA GLU A 334 5.70 -16.52 -16.46
C GLU A 334 5.26 -17.92 -15.98
N HIS A 335 6.13 -18.63 -15.25
CA HIS A 335 5.85 -19.93 -14.66
C HIS A 335 4.85 -19.81 -13.49
N GLU A 336 5.09 -18.86 -12.60
CA GLU A 336 4.25 -18.56 -11.45
C GLU A 336 2.83 -18.19 -11.89
N ARG A 337 2.73 -17.29 -12.85
CA ARG A 337 1.44 -16.88 -13.41
C ARG A 337 0.70 -18.04 -14.07
N TYR A 338 1.40 -18.90 -14.82
CA TYR A 338 0.78 -20.09 -15.38
C TYR A 338 0.17 -20.98 -14.31
N ILE A 339 0.90 -21.22 -13.21
CA ILE A 339 0.43 -22.06 -12.09
C ILE A 339 -0.80 -21.45 -11.43
N CYS A 340 -0.76 -20.17 -11.03
CA CYS A 340 -1.87 -19.57 -10.27
C CYS A 340 -3.04 -19.08 -11.15
N GLU A 341 -2.79 -18.66 -12.42
CA GLU A 341 -3.82 -18.10 -13.28
C GLU A 341 -4.43 -19.11 -14.26
N GLU A 342 -3.65 -20.07 -14.79
CA GLU A 342 -4.12 -21.01 -15.83
C GLU A 342 -4.37 -22.42 -15.29
N VAL A 343 -3.67 -22.86 -14.24
CA VAL A 343 -3.86 -24.20 -13.67
C VAL A 343 -4.87 -24.20 -12.54
N TYR A 344 -4.63 -23.39 -11.50
CA TYR A 344 -5.45 -23.41 -10.29
C TYR A 344 -6.52 -22.32 -10.25
N HIS A 345 -6.36 -21.25 -11.01
CA HIS A 345 -7.27 -20.10 -11.04
C HIS A 345 -7.53 -19.45 -9.65
N CYS A 346 -6.59 -19.57 -8.73
CA CYS A 346 -6.69 -19.03 -7.36
C CYS A 346 -5.28 -18.77 -6.79
N PRO A 347 -5.16 -18.15 -5.61
CA PRO A 347 -3.87 -18.04 -4.93
C PRO A 347 -3.28 -19.41 -4.60
N VAL A 348 -1.96 -19.53 -4.76
CA VAL A 348 -1.23 -20.79 -4.59
C VAL A 348 -0.02 -20.56 -3.68
N PHE A 349 0.10 -21.35 -2.62
CA PHE A 349 1.36 -21.52 -1.93
C PHE A 349 2.19 -22.56 -2.66
N LEU A 350 3.33 -22.16 -3.15
CA LEU A 350 4.29 -23.03 -3.79
C LEU A 350 5.34 -23.44 -2.76
N THR A 351 5.39 -24.75 -2.40
CA THR A 351 6.14 -25.25 -1.24
C THR A 351 7.30 -26.14 -1.63
N ASP A 352 8.16 -26.45 -0.66
CA ASP A 352 9.20 -27.48 -0.76
C ASP A 352 10.16 -27.27 -1.94
N TYR A 353 10.75 -26.08 -1.94
CA TYR A 353 11.73 -25.70 -2.95
C TYR A 353 13.04 -26.48 -2.84
N PRO A 354 13.79 -26.71 -3.95
CA PRO A 354 15.13 -27.25 -3.88
C PRO A 354 16.05 -26.40 -2.97
N ALA A 355 16.80 -27.08 -2.09
CA ALA A 355 17.70 -26.39 -1.14
C ALA A 355 18.77 -25.53 -1.83
N GLU A 356 19.18 -25.93 -3.05
CA GLU A 356 20.25 -25.27 -3.81
C GLU A 356 19.88 -23.87 -4.30
N ILE A 357 18.57 -23.56 -4.41
CA ILE A 357 18.08 -22.28 -4.93
C ILE A 357 17.45 -21.38 -3.84
N LYS A 358 17.51 -21.79 -2.58
CA LYS A 358 16.98 -21.03 -1.44
C LYS A 358 18.08 -20.71 -0.43
N SER A 359 17.81 -19.79 0.49
CA SER A 359 18.77 -19.31 1.48
C SER A 359 19.17 -20.38 2.48
N PHE A 360 20.42 -20.35 2.92
CA PHE A 360 21.06 -21.38 3.76
C PHE A 360 20.40 -21.60 5.12
N TYR A 361 19.69 -20.60 5.66
CA TYR A 361 19.04 -20.65 6.98
C TYR A 361 17.66 -21.34 6.96
N MET A 362 17.16 -21.74 5.79
CA MET A 362 15.88 -22.44 5.69
C MET A 362 16.03 -23.91 6.07
N ARG A 363 15.15 -24.39 6.94
CA ARG A 363 15.18 -25.76 7.45
C ARG A 363 15.07 -26.77 6.32
N LEU A 364 16.01 -27.70 6.26
CA LEU A 364 16.01 -28.82 5.32
C LEU A 364 14.85 -29.78 5.65
N ASN A 365 14.12 -30.25 4.67
CA ASN A 365 13.11 -31.29 4.81
C ASN A 365 13.76 -32.69 5.00
N ASP A 366 12.98 -33.65 5.46
CA ASP A 366 13.46 -35.02 5.71
C ASP A 366 13.97 -35.73 4.45
N ASP A 367 13.62 -35.26 3.27
CA ASP A 367 14.12 -35.78 1.99
C ASP A 367 15.59 -35.42 1.71
N GLY A 368 16.16 -34.49 2.49
CA GLY A 368 17.53 -34.00 2.34
C GLY A 368 17.81 -33.23 1.06
N LYS A 369 16.77 -32.81 0.31
CA LYS A 369 16.87 -32.13 -0.98
C LYS A 369 16.07 -30.83 -1.07
N THR A 370 14.99 -30.74 -0.32
CA THR A 370 14.10 -29.59 -0.32
C THR A 370 14.12 -28.89 1.03
N VAL A 371 13.65 -27.63 1.06
CA VAL A 371 13.54 -26.82 2.27
C VAL A 371 12.09 -26.51 2.60
N ALA A 372 11.79 -26.35 3.88
CA ALA A 372 10.49 -25.95 4.40
C ALA A 372 10.25 -24.45 4.14
N ALA A 373 10.04 -24.12 2.88
CA ALA A 373 9.75 -22.76 2.40
C ALA A 373 8.52 -22.76 1.50
N ALA A 374 7.85 -21.62 1.41
CA ALA A 374 6.72 -21.42 0.52
C ALA A 374 6.72 -19.99 -0.03
N ASP A 375 6.41 -19.84 -1.32
CA ASP A 375 6.11 -18.57 -1.93
C ASP A 375 4.60 -18.49 -2.18
N LEU A 376 3.99 -17.34 -1.87
CA LEU A 376 2.57 -17.11 -2.14
C LEU A 376 2.41 -16.41 -3.49
N LEU A 377 1.79 -17.11 -4.43
CA LEU A 377 1.45 -16.62 -5.76
C LEU A 377 -0.01 -16.16 -5.79
N VAL A 378 -0.25 -14.95 -6.29
CA VAL A 378 -1.61 -14.38 -6.39
C VAL A 378 -1.92 -13.99 -7.83
N PRO A 379 -3.09 -14.40 -8.39
CA PRO A 379 -3.48 -14.05 -9.75
C PRO A 379 -3.44 -12.54 -10.01
N GLY A 380 -2.81 -12.13 -11.12
CA GLY A 380 -2.63 -10.73 -11.50
C GLY A 380 -1.55 -9.97 -10.73
N VAL A 381 -0.96 -10.58 -9.71
CA VAL A 381 0.13 -10.01 -8.90
C VAL A 381 1.44 -10.79 -9.09
N GLY A 382 1.40 -12.12 -9.08
CA GLY A 382 2.55 -13.02 -9.03
C GLY A 382 2.96 -13.29 -7.59
N GLU A 383 4.24 -13.50 -7.32
CA GLU A 383 4.78 -13.69 -5.98
C GLU A 383 4.48 -12.49 -5.09
N LEU A 384 3.84 -12.73 -3.94
CA LEU A 384 3.49 -11.73 -2.95
C LEU A 384 4.37 -11.83 -1.70
N SER A 385 4.80 -13.03 -1.32
CA SER A 385 5.47 -13.29 -0.04
C SER A 385 6.34 -14.54 -0.13
N LEU A 386 7.47 -14.49 0.56
CA LEU A 386 8.30 -15.64 0.90
C LEU A 386 8.02 -16.04 2.36
N ILE A 387 7.85 -17.33 2.60
CA ILE A 387 7.60 -17.93 3.90
C ILE A 387 8.61 -19.08 4.09
N HIS A 388 9.20 -19.21 5.28
CA HIS A 388 10.12 -20.30 5.58
C HIS A 388 10.11 -20.69 7.05
N ILE A 389 10.65 -21.87 7.35
CA ILE A 389 10.98 -22.30 8.68
C ILE A 389 12.50 -22.16 8.84
N SER A 390 12.94 -21.45 9.88
CA SER A 390 14.35 -21.32 10.24
C SER A 390 14.84 -22.58 10.99
N GLU A 391 16.14 -22.91 10.85
CA GLU A 391 16.77 -24.01 11.60
C GLU A 391 16.93 -23.71 13.08
#